data_ddc380cde43b16fae540cfc500dc5202
#
_entry.id   ddc380cde43b16fae540cfc500dc5202
#
_cell.length_a   1.000
_cell.length_b   1.000
_cell.length_c   1.000
_cell.angle_alpha   90.00
_cell.angle_beta   90.00
_cell.angle_gamma   90.00
#
_symmetry.space_group_name_H-M   'P 1'
#
loop_
_entity.id
_entity.type
_entity.pdbx_description
1 polymer ?
#
loop_
_entity_poly.entity_id
_entity_poly.type
_entity_poly.pdbx_seq_one_letter_code
_entity_poly.pdbx_strand_id
1 'polypeptide(L)'
;YNSFTGAHLSQNNLTDAQITGSWLPGMIVKSNGNIIGTGSLMSEALPEVELTTTQKDKAVMGVYTHVDAPDKWRDMDRTKGAITYNALGEGRILVTDTNGNIETGDYICSSNRTGHGEKQDDDILHNYTVAKATQPIDFSTIEVDSDLGYKSVLVACTYHCG
;
A
#
# COMPACT_ATOMS: atom_id res chain seq x y z
N TYR A 1 1.98 -3.83 -23.87
CA TYR A 1 2.76 -4.29 -22.72
C TYR A 1 2.03 -3.98 -21.41
N ASN A 2 1.81 -5.02 -20.61
CA ASN A 2 1.23 -4.89 -19.28
C ASN A 2 2.27 -5.26 -18.25
N SER A 3 2.57 -4.36 -17.31
CA SER A 3 3.46 -4.65 -16.20
C SER A 3 2.84 -5.70 -15.28
N PHE A 4 3.65 -6.63 -14.82
CA PHE A 4 3.24 -7.54 -13.76
C PHE A 4 3.36 -6.83 -12.41
N THR A 5 2.28 -6.75 -11.67
CA THR A 5 2.21 -6.04 -10.40
C THR A 5 1.86 -6.93 -9.21
N GLY A 6 1.69 -8.24 -9.42
CA GLY A 6 1.23 -9.12 -8.37
C GLY A 6 -0.04 -8.59 -7.70
N ALA A 7 -1.03 -8.22 -8.51
CA ALA A 7 -2.27 -7.63 -8.02
C ALA A 7 -3.10 -8.66 -7.24
N HIS A 8 -3.54 -8.26 -6.06
CA HIS A 8 -4.36 -9.07 -5.18
C HIS A 8 -5.67 -8.35 -4.88
N LEU A 9 -6.74 -9.13 -4.76
CA LEU A 9 -8.04 -8.64 -4.32
C LEU A 9 -8.22 -8.94 -2.83
N SER A 10 -8.72 -7.97 -2.08
CA SER A 10 -9.03 -8.13 -0.67
C SER A 10 -10.17 -7.22 -0.25
N GLN A 11 -10.49 -7.17 1.02
CA GLN A 11 -11.51 -6.30 1.58
C GLN A 11 -10.99 -5.50 2.76
N ASN A 12 -11.68 -4.39 3.01
CA ASN A 12 -11.59 -3.63 4.24
C ASN A 12 -12.98 -3.58 4.89
N ASN A 13 -13.03 -3.23 6.16
CA ASN A 13 -14.30 -3.11 6.90
C ASN A 13 -15.09 -1.83 6.55
N LEU A 14 -14.57 -0.97 5.70
CA LEU A 14 -15.23 0.23 5.22
C LEU A 14 -16.05 -0.05 3.96
N THR A 15 -17.03 0.81 3.67
CA THR A 15 -17.74 0.78 2.40
C THR A 15 -16.89 1.33 1.25
N ASP A 16 -17.27 1.04 -0.01
CA ASP A 16 -16.59 1.60 -1.18
C ASP A 16 -16.48 3.13 -1.13
N ALA A 17 -17.56 3.81 -0.74
CA ALA A 17 -17.58 5.26 -0.64
C ALA A 17 -16.63 5.80 0.43
N GLN A 18 -16.51 5.12 1.56
CA GLN A 18 -15.57 5.49 2.63
C GLN A 18 -14.12 5.30 2.18
N ILE A 19 -13.83 4.22 1.48
CA ILE A 19 -12.48 3.97 0.93
C ILE A 19 -12.12 5.04 -0.10
N THR A 20 -12.94 5.25 -1.12
CA THR A 20 -12.67 6.25 -2.17
C THR A 20 -12.61 7.67 -1.64
N GLY A 21 -13.29 7.97 -0.53
CA GLY A 21 -13.24 9.27 0.13
C GLY A 21 -12.00 9.54 0.95
N SER A 22 -11.24 8.50 1.34
CA SER A 22 -10.11 8.64 2.28
C SER A 22 -8.83 7.93 1.85
N TRP A 23 -8.90 6.91 0.99
CA TRP A 23 -7.72 6.19 0.52
C TRP A 23 -7.25 6.75 -0.81
N LEU A 24 -5.96 7.08 -0.90
CA LEU A 24 -5.33 7.53 -2.14
C LEU A 24 -4.61 6.37 -2.81
N PRO A 25 -4.69 6.24 -4.15
CA PRO A 25 -3.85 5.28 -4.88
C PRO A 25 -2.37 5.50 -4.55
N GLY A 26 -1.67 4.41 -4.25
CA GLY A 26 -0.29 4.46 -3.79
C GLY A 26 -0.12 4.32 -2.29
N MET A 27 -1.20 4.36 -1.50
CA MET A 27 -1.14 4.15 -0.05
C MET A 27 -0.85 2.70 0.30
N ILE A 28 -0.03 2.52 1.33
CA ILE A 28 0.41 1.20 1.82
C ILE A 28 -0.69 0.58 2.67
N VAL A 29 -0.99 -0.69 2.38
CA VAL A 29 -1.93 -1.50 3.15
C VAL A 29 -1.23 -2.61 3.92
N LYS A 30 -1.83 -2.98 5.04
CA LYS A 30 -1.35 -4.03 5.94
C LYS A 30 -2.46 -5.02 6.24
N SER A 31 -2.09 -6.25 6.59
CA SER A 31 -3.03 -7.20 7.18
C SER A 31 -3.41 -6.75 8.59
N ASN A 32 -4.70 -6.77 8.91
CA ASN A 32 -5.17 -6.46 10.26
C ASN A 32 -5.33 -7.69 11.15
N GLY A 33 -4.96 -8.87 10.65
CA GLY A 33 -5.05 -10.14 11.38
C GLY A 33 -6.34 -10.92 11.13
N ASN A 34 -7.34 -10.33 10.49
CA ASN A 34 -8.57 -11.02 10.12
C ASN A 34 -8.44 -11.67 8.75
N ILE A 35 -9.12 -12.78 8.56
CA ILE A 35 -9.16 -13.52 7.29
C ILE A 35 -10.55 -13.40 6.70
N ILE A 36 -10.61 -13.13 5.39
CA ILE A 36 -11.84 -13.04 4.61
C ILE A 36 -12.14 -14.41 3.99
N GLY A 37 -13.42 -14.76 3.99
CA GLY A 37 -13.90 -16.02 3.42
C GLY A 37 -14.12 -17.09 4.48
N THR A 38 -14.75 -18.19 4.06
CA THR A 38 -15.15 -19.27 4.96
C THR A 38 -14.01 -20.20 5.34
N GLY A 39 -12.87 -20.10 4.65
CA GLY A 39 -11.70 -20.94 4.89
C GLY A 39 -11.88 -22.40 4.51
N SER A 40 -12.86 -22.73 3.69
CA SER A 40 -13.11 -24.12 3.28
C SER A 40 -12.10 -24.65 2.26
N LEU A 41 -11.43 -23.75 1.52
CA LEU A 41 -10.39 -24.10 0.56
C LEU A 41 -9.04 -23.53 0.98
N MET A 42 -7.98 -24.26 0.73
CA MET A 42 -6.61 -23.83 1.08
C MET A 42 -6.22 -22.48 0.51
N SER A 43 -6.73 -22.15 -0.67
CA SER A 43 -6.40 -20.91 -1.38
C SER A 43 -7.32 -19.72 -1.06
N GLU A 44 -8.26 -19.86 -0.13
CA GLU A 44 -9.26 -18.84 0.19
C GLU A 44 -8.97 -18.05 1.47
N ALA A 45 -7.76 -18.08 1.97
CA ALA A 45 -7.36 -17.36 3.19
C ALA A 45 -6.85 -15.95 2.85
N LEU A 46 -7.74 -15.06 2.40
CA LEU A 46 -7.39 -13.68 2.06
C LEU A 46 -7.27 -12.82 3.32
N PRO A 47 -6.20 -12.03 3.47
CA PRO A 47 -6.12 -11.10 4.58
C PRO A 47 -7.08 -9.93 4.39
N GLU A 48 -7.81 -9.55 5.44
CA GLU A 48 -8.46 -8.24 5.49
C GLU A 48 -7.38 -7.17 5.65
N VAL A 49 -7.46 -6.09 4.88
CA VAL A 49 -6.42 -5.07 4.86
C VAL A 49 -6.92 -3.71 5.32
N GLU A 50 -6.00 -2.93 5.86
CA GLU A 50 -6.22 -1.55 6.27
C GLU A 50 -4.99 -0.71 5.95
N LEU A 51 -5.10 0.61 6.01
CA LEU A 51 -3.96 1.50 5.79
C LEU A 51 -2.94 1.38 6.93
N THR A 52 -1.66 1.49 6.60
CA THR A 52 -0.59 1.56 7.61
C THR A 52 -0.66 2.89 8.36
N THR A 53 -0.31 2.86 9.65
CA THR A 53 -0.27 4.05 10.52
C THR A 53 1.01 4.13 11.35
N THR A 54 1.85 3.10 11.30
CA THR A 54 3.08 3.01 12.09
C THR A 54 4.30 2.82 11.22
N GLN A 55 5.43 3.33 11.69
CA GLN A 55 6.72 3.16 11.03
C GLN A 55 7.15 1.69 11.05
N LYS A 56 7.72 1.22 9.93
CA LYS A 56 8.27 -0.15 9.81
C LYS A 56 7.28 -1.23 10.19
N ASP A 57 6.07 -1.13 9.72
CA ASP A 57 5.03 -2.12 10.00
C ASP A 57 5.32 -3.43 9.25
N LYS A 58 5.57 -4.50 10.01
CA LYS A 58 5.90 -5.82 9.44
C LYS A 58 4.71 -6.54 8.80
N ALA A 59 3.48 -6.06 9.04
CA ALA A 59 2.27 -6.66 8.49
C ALA A 59 1.92 -6.13 7.10
N VAL A 60 2.77 -5.32 6.47
CA VAL A 60 2.53 -4.75 5.14
C VAL A 60 2.26 -5.83 4.10
N MET A 61 1.28 -5.59 3.24
CA MET A 61 0.85 -6.51 2.18
C MET A 61 1.13 -5.96 0.79
N GLY A 62 1.15 -4.66 0.62
CA GLY A 62 1.34 -4.02 -0.67
C GLY A 62 0.81 -2.60 -0.70
N VAL A 63 0.46 -2.15 -1.90
CA VAL A 63 0.06 -0.77 -2.17
C VAL A 63 -1.30 -0.74 -2.84
N TYR A 64 -2.23 -0.01 -2.24
CA TYR A 64 -3.60 0.15 -2.74
C TYR A 64 -3.60 0.83 -4.11
N THR A 65 -4.43 0.32 -5.03
CA THR A 65 -4.59 0.87 -6.37
C THR A 65 -5.99 1.42 -6.62
N HIS A 66 -7.03 0.64 -6.38
CA HIS A 66 -8.41 1.04 -6.63
C HIS A 66 -9.40 0.14 -5.90
N VAL A 67 -10.65 0.62 -5.82
CA VAL A 67 -11.79 -0.18 -5.38
C VAL A 67 -12.26 -1.07 -6.53
N ASP A 68 -12.60 -2.31 -6.21
CA ASP A 68 -13.08 -3.30 -7.17
C ASP A 68 -14.51 -3.74 -6.83
N ALA A 69 -15.13 -4.54 -7.70
CA ALA A 69 -16.46 -5.09 -7.46
C ALA A 69 -16.41 -6.31 -6.54
N PRO A 70 -17.13 -6.30 -5.39
CA PRO A 70 -17.09 -7.43 -4.45
C PRO A 70 -17.70 -8.71 -4.98
N ASP A 71 -18.52 -8.66 -6.02
CA ASP A 71 -19.14 -9.83 -6.65
C ASP A 71 -18.16 -10.73 -7.43
N LYS A 72 -16.92 -10.29 -7.62
CA LYS A 72 -15.87 -11.13 -8.19
C LYS A 72 -15.52 -12.34 -7.32
N TRP A 73 -15.83 -12.30 -6.04
CA TRP A 73 -15.46 -13.31 -5.06
C TRP A 73 -16.71 -13.79 -4.31
N ARG A 74 -16.93 -15.09 -4.31
CA ARG A 74 -18.13 -15.71 -3.72
C ARG A 74 -18.35 -15.35 -2.25
N ASP A 75 -17.28 -15.29 -1.47
CA ASP A 75 -17.33 -15.19 -0.01
C ASP A 75 -17.10 -13.78 0.51
N MET A 76 -17.07 -12.78 -0.38
CA MET A 76 -16.94 -11.39 0.02
C MET A 76 -18.26 -10.82 0.50
N ASP A 77 -18.18 -10.03 1.57
CA ASP A 77 -19.31 -9.23 2.05
C ASP A 77 -19.55 -8.08 1.08
N ARG A 78 -20.69 -8.09 0.41
CA ARG A 78 -21.04 -7.09 -0.62
C ARG A 78 -21.36 -5.71 -0.06
N THR A 79 -21.49 -5.57 1.27
CA THR A 79 -21.69 -4.29 1.94
C THR A 79 -20.37 -3.58 2.25
N LYS A 80 -19.23 -4.26 2.12
CA LYS A 80 -17.89 -3.75 2.40
C LYS A 80 -17.10 -3.54 1.12
N GLY A 81 -16.12 -2.63 1.19
CA GLY A 81 -15.28 -2.30 0.06
C GLY A 81 -14.33 -3.41 -0.32
N ALA A 82 -14.39 -3.83 -1.57
CA ALA A 82 -13.40 -4.71 -2.18
C ALA A 82 -12.31 -3.85 -2.82
N ILE A 83 -11.06 -4.15 -2.57
CA ILE A 83 -9.93 -3.38 -3.05
C ILE A 83 -8.91 -4.25 -3.76
N THR A 84 -8.18 -3.63 -4.69
CA THR A 84 -7.00 -4.22 -5.31
C THR A 84 -5.74 -3.54 -4.78
N TYR A 85 -4.73 -4.33 -4.42
CA TYR A 85 -3.42 -3.83 -4.05
C TYR A 85 -2.32 -4.58 -4.80
N ASN A 86 -1.20 -3.90 -5.06
CA ASN A 86 -0.04 -4.47 -5.74
C ASN A 86 1.02 -4.87 -4.72
N ALA A 87 1.53 -6.10 -4.83
CA ALA A 87 2.52 -6.66 -3.90
C ALA A 87 3.89 -6.92 -4.54
N LEU A 88 3.96 -7.07 -5.86
CA LEU A 88 5.17 -7.36 -6.64
C LEU A 88 5.19 -6.56 -7.93
N GLY A 89 6.35 -6.47 -8.56
CA GLY A 89 6.52 -5.87 -9.89
C GLY A 89 6.71 -4.35 -9.82
N GLU A 90 6.55 -3.72 -10.96
CA GLU A 90 6.78 -2.28 -11.13
C GLU A 90 5.49 -1.49 -10.87
N GLY A 91 5.63 -0.30 -10.29
CA GLY A 91 4.51 0.60 -10.07
C GLY A 91 4.94 1.88 -9.38
N ARG A 92 4.03 2.44 -8.58
CA ARG A 92 4.27 3.65 -7.79
C ARG A 92 3.80 3.46 -6.36
N ILE A 93 4.39 4.21 -5.46
CA ILE A 93 4.08 4.24 -4.04
C ILE A 93 4.02 5.69 -3.55
N LEU A 94 3.09 5.98 -2.67
CA LEU A 94 2.95 7.30 -2.07
C LEU A 94 3.93 7.43 -0.92
N VAL A 95 4.77 8.47 -0.95
CA VAL A 95 5.84 8.69 0.02
C VAL A 95 5.76 10.08 0.63
N THR A 96 6.37 10.24 1.79
CA THR A 96 6.47 11.48 2.55
C THR A 96 7.90 11.68 3.04
N ASP A 97 8.21 12.85 3.55
CA ASP A 97 9.57 13.31 3.87
C ASP A 97 10.02 13.02 5.31
N THR A 98 9.30 12.21 6.05
CA THR A 98 9.57 11.96 7.49
C THR A 98 10.95 11.34 7.77
N ASN A 99 11.60 10.79 6.76
CA ASN A 99 12.99 10.31 6.88
C ASN A 99 13.89 10.84 5.74
N GLY A 100 13.59 12.05 5.24
CA GLY A 100 14.43 12.74 4.26
C GLY A 100 14.12 12.40 2.82
N ASN A 101 15.00 12.85 1.93
CA ASN A 101 14.92 12.63 0.49
C ASN A 101 15.13 11.17 0.13
N ILE A 102 14.60 10.78 -1.02
CA ILE A 102 14.72 9.41 -1.54
C ILE A 102 15.66 9.42 -2.74
N GLU A 103 16.65 8.55 -2.72
CA GLU A 103 17.54 8.28 -3.84
C GLU A 103 17.07 7.06 -4.62
N THR A 104 17.38 7.01 -5.90
CA THR A 104 17.18 5.79 -6.70
C THR A 104 17.91 4.62 -6.04
N GLY A 105 17.18 3.53 -5.80
CA GLY A 105 17.70 2.35 -5.14
C GLY A 105 17.41 2.26 -3.64
N ASP A 106 16.91 3.34 -3.01
CA ASP A 106 16.51 3.30 -1.61
C ASP A 106 15.34 2.35 -1.38
N TYR A 107 15.38 1.61 -0.30
CA TYR A 107 14.21 0.90 0.20
C TYR A 107 13.24 1.85 0.88
N ILE A 108 11.95 1.52 0.76
CA ILE A 108 10.83 2.27 1.33
C ILE A 108 10.09 1.38 2.31
N CYS A 109 9.83 1.90 3.50
CA CYS A 109 9.00 1.27 4.52
C CYS A 109 7.84 2.19 4.89
N SER A 110 6.88 1.70 5.67
CA SER A 110 5.78 2.53 6.15
C SER A 110 6.27 3.61 7.13
N SER A 111 5.55 4.73 7.15
CA SER A 111 5.79 5.84 8.06
C SER A 111 4.66 5.95 9.10
N ASN A 112 4.77 6.90 10.01
CA ASN A 112 3.69 7.26 10.94
C ASN A 112 2.56 8.08 10.28
N ARG A 113 2.77 8.55 9.05
CA ARG A 113 1.71 9.21 8.26
C ARG A 113 0.90 8.15 7.53
N THR A 114 -0.41 8.18 7.73
CA THR A 114 -1.33 7.14 7.23
C THR A 114 -1.09 6.78 5.77
N GLY A 115 -0.83 5.51 5.50
CA GLY A 115 -0.64 4.96 4.15
C GLY A 115 0.61 5.41 3.42
N HIS A 116 1.42 6.29 4.00
CA HIS A 116 2.60 6.84 3.33
C HIS A 116 3.87 6.06 3.67
N GLY A 117 4.70 5.85 2.64
CA GLY A 117 6.05 5.34 2.81
C GLY A 117 7.04 6.44 3.13
N GLU A 118 8.18 6.05 3.67
CA GLU A 118 9.34 6.88 3.91
C GLU A 118 10.61 6.13 3.52
N LYS A 119 11.71 6.84 3.35
CA LYS A 119 13.02 6.23 3.16
C LYS A 119 13.32 5.28 4.33
N GLN A 120 13.69 4.04 4.03
CA GLN A 120 14.15 3.09 5.04
C GLN A 120 15.55 3.49 5.54
N ASP A 121 15.84 3.24 6.82
CA ASP A 121 17.11 3.67 7.44
C ASP A 121 18.34 2.92 6.92
N ASP A 122 18.16 1.72 6.40
CA ASP A 122 19.24 0.87 5.91
C ASP A 122 18.92 0.27 4.53
N ASP A 123 19.91 -0.38 3.94
CA ASP A 123 19.83 -1.01 2.62
C ASP A 123 19.62 -2.53 2.71
N ILE A 124 19.00 -2.99 3.79
CA ILE A 124 18.70 -4.41 4.03
C ILE A 124 17.23 -4.66 3.77
N LEU A 125 16.92 -5.75 3.06
CA LEU A 125 15.54 -6.18 2.84
C LEU A 125 14.99 -6.81 4.13
N HIS A 126 14.01 -6.14 4.73
CA HIS A 126 13.32 -6.60 5.93
C HIS A 126 11.88 -7.04 5.60
N ASN A 127 11.23 -7.71 6.56
CA ASN A 127 9.82 -8.07 6.42
C ASN A 127 8.89 -6.84 6.38
N TYR A 128 9.35 -5.67 6.77
CA TYR A 128 8.61 -4.40 6.69
C TYR A 128 8.97 -3.58 5.44
N THR A 129 9.89 -4.03 4.61
CA THR A 129 10.25 -3.33 3.37
C THR A 129 9.12 -3.47 2.35
N VAL A 130 8.59 -2.35 1.87
CA VAL A 130 7.45 -2.35 0.94
C VAL A 130 7.92 -2.30 -0.50
N ALA A 131 8.92 -1.46 -0.80
CA ALA A 131 9.33 -1.18 -2.16
C ALA A 131 10.79 -0.73 -2.23
N LYS A 132 11.31 -0.69 -3.46
CA LYS A 132 12.60 -0.08 -3.80
C LYS A 132 12.36 1.02 -4.81
N ALA A 133 12.80 2.24 -4.51
CA ALA A 133 12.62 3.38 -5.40
C ALA A 133 13.40 3.20 -6.70
N THR A 134 12.78 3.52 -7.83
CA THR A 134 13.40 3.53 -9.15
C THR A 134 13.60 4.93 -9.71
N GLN A 135 13.22 5.95 -8.95
CA GLN A 135 13.51 7.36 -9.24
C GLN A 135 13.79 8.11 -7.94
N PRO A 136 14.53 9.22 -7.98
CA PRO A 136 14.77 10.01 -6.79
C PRO A 136 13.63 10.98 -6.51
N ILE A 137 13.48 11.39 -5.25
CA ILE A 137 12.59 12.47 -4.82
C ILE A 137 13.40 13.44 -3.95
N ASP A 138 13.46 14.69 -4.37
CA ASP A 138 13.92 15.81 -3.56
C ASP A 138 12.70 16.53 -2.99
N PHE A 139 12.43 16.33 -1.71
CA PHE A 139 11.25 16.92 -1.08
C PHE A 139 11.29 18.44 -0.97
N SER A 140 12.43 19.08 -1.17
CA SER A 140 12.49 20.54 -1.25
C SER A 140 11.73 21.09 -2.46
N THR A 141 11.52 20.27 -3.49
CA THR A 141 10.76 20.63 -4.70
C THR A 141 9.27 20.29 -4.59
N ILE A 142 8.85 19.63 -3.53
CA ILE A 142 7.47 19.19 -3.32
C ILE A 142 6.77 20.13 -2.35
N GLU A 143 5.62 20.64 -2.73
CA GLU A 143 4.80 21.48 -1.86
C GLU A 143 4.01 20.62 -0.86
N VAL A 144 3.67 21.22 0.28
CA VAL A 144 2.78 20.61 1.26
C VAL A 144 1.40 20.42 0.64
N ASP A 145 0.85 19.20 0.73
CA ASP A 145 -0.51 18.92 0.31
C ASP A 145 -1.47 19.63 1.29
N SER A 146 -2.37 20.48 0.76
CA SER A 146 -3.27 21.29 1.59
C SER A 146 -4.30 20.46 2.35
N ASP A 147 -4.70 19.32 1.82
CA ASP A 147 -5.68 18.42 2.45
C ASP A 147 -5.04 17.54 3.52
N LEU A 148 -3.81 17.11 3.30
CA LEU A 148 -3.08 16.24 4.23
C LEU A 148 -2.33 17.04 5.30
N GLY A 149 -1.85 18.25 4.97
CA GLY A 149 -1.04 19.08 5.86
C GLY A 149 0.44 18.70 5.89
N TYR A 150 0.91 17.83 4.98
CA TYR A 150 2.30 17.42 4.85
C TYR A 150 2.63 17.09 3.39
N LYS A 151 3.92 16.93 3.09
CA LYS A 151 4.38 16.58 1.74
C LYS A 151 4.03 15.14 1.41
N SER A 152 3.47 14.92 0.23
CA SER A 152 3.03 13.63 -0.28
C SER A 152 3.23 13.58 -1.78
N VAL A 153 3.89 12.54 -2.29
CA VAL A 153 4.18 12.40 -3.71
C VAL A 153 4.28 10.92 -4.10
N LEU A 154 3.86 10.60 -5.32
CA LEU A 154 4.06 9.28 -5.89
C LEU A 154 5.49 9.15 -6.42
N VAL A 155 6.17 8.08 -6.08
CA VAL A 155 7.49 7.72 -6.61
C VAL A 155 7.42 6.37 -7.33
N ALA A 156 8.11 6.28 -8.47
CA ALA A 156 8.24 5.02 -9.19
C ALA A 156 9.07 4.02 -8.37
N CYS A 157 8.66 2.77 -8.38
CA CYS A 157 9.27 1.73 -7.54
C CYS A 157 9.07 0.33 -8.09
N THR A 158 9.75 -0.63 -7.48
CA THR A 158 9.42 -2.05 -7.54
C THR A 158 8.92 -2.49 -6.18
N TYR A 159 7.83 -3.27 -6.13
CA TYR A 159 7.24 -3.74 -4.89
C TYR A 159 7.94 -5.00 -4.38
N HIS A 160 8.06 -5.13 -3.05
CA HIS A 160 8.77 -6.23 -2.38
C HIS A 160 7.95 -6.94 -1.30
N CYS A 161 6.61 -6.92 -1.42
CA CYS A 161 5.71 -7.53 -0.42
C CYS A 161 5.27 -8.96 -0.77
N GLY A 162 5.58 -9.41 -1.94
CA GLY A 162 5.18 -10.75 -2.39
C GLY A 162 6.15 -11.85 -2.02
#